data_7813e62da85077a3d69f8603c3c47f3d
#
_entry.id   7813e62da85077a3d69f8603c3c47f3d
#
_cell.length_a   1.000
_cell.length_b   1.000
_cell.length_c   1.000
_cell.angle_alpha   90.00
_cell.angle_beta   90.00
_cell.angle_gamma   90.00
#
_symmetry.space_group_name_H-M   'P 1'
#
loop_
_entity.id
_entity.type
_entity.pdbx_description
1 polymer ?
#
loop_
_entity_poly.entity_id
_entity_poly.type
_entity_poly.pdbx_seq_one_letter_code
_entity_poly.pdbx_strand_id
1 'polypeptide(L)'
;NMINDQDGLYTLFMNGIKKGEKIQDIELITNIVKTINPYTEFTNYLALAKEEELQFIVSNTTEAGIEFIESDTPDMQPPVSFPAKLTVLLYERFKHFNGDASKGVTIIPCELIDYNSETLKKYILQYVDLWKLEDAFKTWVSDACTYHSTLVDRIVPGYPRAEIEEYNNKLDYEDNLIVAAEPFFLWAIEGGDDLKAKLPFHKTDLNVKIVDDIRPFKMIKVRILNGAHTAMVPFSLLHGNKLVMETVNGDFTGKFVNSVISEISETLDMDKNEITAYS
;
A
#
# COMPACT_ATOMS: atom_id res chain seq x y z
N ASN A 1 10.53 1.59 -20.66
CA ASN A 1 10.08 1.36 -19.28
C ASN A 1 11.18 0.64 -18.51
N MET A 2 11.81 1.36 -17.57
CA MET A 2 13.01 0.90 -16.86
C MET A 2 12.86 -0.49 -16.22
N ILE A 3 11.70 -0.82 -15.65
CA ILE A 3 11.47 -2.16 -15.07
C ILE A 3 11.47 -3.24 -16.17
N ASN A 4 10.83 -2.99 -17.32
CA ASN A 4 10.86 -3.94 -18.44
C ASN A 4 12.26 -4.05 -19.05
N ASP A 5 13.05 -2.97 -19.02
CA ASP A 5 14.43 -2.95 -19.52
C ASP A 5 15.39 -3.78 -18.63
N GLN A 6 14.98 -4.07 -17.39
CA GLN A 6 15.64 -4.97 -16.43
C GLN A 6 14.88 -6.29 -16.21
N ASP A 7 14.06 -6.73 -17.19
CA ASP A 7 13.32 -8.00 -17.13
C ASP A 7 12.42 -8.16 -15.88
N GLY A 8 11.94 -7.06 -15.32
CA GLY A 8 11.12 -7.07 -14.11
C GLY A 8 11.92 -7.14 -12.81
N LEU A 9 13.25 -7.12 -12.89
CA LEU A 9 14.14 -7.28 -11.73
C LEU A 9 14.51 -5.92 -11.12
N TYR A 10 14.63 -5.89 -9.80
CA TYR A 10 15.28 -4.79 -9.07
C TYR A 10 15.75 -5.25 -7.69
N THR A 11 16.72 -4.55 -7.13
CA THR A 11 17.30 -4.88 -5.83
C THR A 11 16.69 -4.03 -4.72
N LEU A 12 16.22 -4.69 -3.67
CA LEU A 12 15.75 -4.08 -2.44
C LEU A 12 16.84 -4.16 -1.37
N PHE A 13 17.30 -2.99 -0.90
CA PHE A 13 18.19 -2.87 0.25
C PHE A 13 17.37 -2.51 1.48
N MET A 14 17.37 -3.38 2.48
CA MET A 14 16.71 -3.16 3.76
C MET A 14 17.75 -2.75 4.81
N ASN A 15 17.77 -1.47 5.16
CA ASN A 15 18.72 -0.89 6.10
C ASN A 15 18.01 -0.47 7.37
N GLY A 16 18.52 -0.85 8.53
CA GLY A 16 17.93 -0.44 9.80
C GLY A 16 18.59 -1.01 11.03
N ILE A 17 17.86 -0.94 12.14
CA ILE A 17 18.26 -1.51 13.41
C ILE A 17 17.24 -2.59 13.78
N LYS A 18 17.70 -3.82 14.00
CA LYS A 18 16.88 -4.93 14.47
C LYS A 18 17.50 -5.47 15.76
N LYS A 19 16.73 -5.44 16.85
CA LYS A 19 17.21 -5.88 18.18
C LYS A 19 18.51 -5.19 18.64
N GLY A 20 18.68 -3.89 18.30
CA GLY A 20 19.86 -3.09 18.67
C GLY A 20 21.07 -3.25 17.75
N GLU A 21 21.03 -4.14 16.77
CA GLU A 21 22.10 -4.34 15.79
C GLU A 21 21.75 -3.70 14.46
N LYS A 22 22.74 -3.08 13.82
CA LYS A 22 22.58 -2.58 12.44
C LYS A 22 22.49 -3.78 11.52
N ILE A 23 21.44 -3.79 10.71
CA ILE A 23 21.26 -4.79 9.66
C ILE A 23 21.23 -4.14 8.29
N GLN A 24 21.74 -4.86 7.31
CA GLN A 24 21.56 -4.57 5.90
C GLN A 24 21.29 -5.89 5.20
N ASP A 25 20.04 -6.06 4.78
CA ASP A 25 19.63 -7.20 3.97
C ASP A 25 19.47 -6.76 2.53
N ILE A 26 19.91 -7.59 1.60
CA ILE A 26 19.85 -7.32 0.16
C ILE A 26 19.01 -8.42 -0.48
N GLU A 27 17.94 -8.04 -1.17
CA GLU A 27 17.03 -8.98 -1.81
C GLU A 27 16.82 -8.58 -3.28
N LEU A 28 17.00 -9.55 -4.19
CA LEU A 28 16.61 -9.36 -5.58
C LEU A 28 15.14 -9.68 -5.76
N ILE A 29 14.36 -8.67 -6.14
CA ILE A 29 12.93 -8.82 -6.43
C ILE A 29 12.77 -9.36 -7.85
N THR A 30 12.08 -10.51 -7.96
CA THR A 30 11.96 -11.30 -9.20
C THR A 30 10.52 -11.62 -9.59
N ASN A 31 9.55 -11.08 -8.88
CA ASN A 31 8.13 -11.43 -9.03
C ASN A 31 7.36 -10.51 -10.00
N ILE A 32 8.02 -9.51 -10.60
CA ILE A 32 7.39 -8.64 -11.60
C ILE A 32 7.55 -9.27 -12.98
N VAL A 33 6.46 -9.77 -13.52
CA VAL A 33 6.44 -10.42 -14.84
C VAL A 33 6.39 -9.40 -15.97
N LYS A 34 5.65 -8.30 -15.76
CA LYS A 34 5.41 -7.28 -16.78
C LYS A 34 4.96 -5.97 -16.14
N THR A 35 5.36 -4.86 -16.73
CA THR A 35 4.80 -3.53 -16.42
C THR A 35 4.13 -2.94 -17.65
N ILE A 36 3.02 -2.23 -17.43
CA ILE A 36 2.23 -1.60 -18.47
C ILE A 36 2.00 -0.14 -18.07
N ASN A 37 2.36 0.78 -18.95
CA ASN A 37 2.01 2.18 -18.78
C ASN A 37 0.67 2.46 -19.48
N PRO A 38 -0.44 2.65 -18.75
CA PRO A 38 -1.76 2.83 -19.35
C PRO A 38 -1.86 4.09 -20.24
N TYR A 39 -0.98 5.08 -20.05
CA TYR A 39 -0.96 6.30 -20.85
C TYR A 39 -0.38 6.10 -22.26
N THR A 40 0.44 5.08 -22.46
CA THR A 40 1.05 4.75 -23.76
C THR A 40 0.60 3.39 -24.30
N GLU A 41 0.06 2.53 -23.44
CA GLU A 41 -0.27 1.13 -23.72
C GLU A 41 -1.67 0.76 -23.20
N PHE A 42 -2.65 1.65 -23.41
CA PHE A 42 -4.00 1.45 -22.84
C PHE A 42 -4.66 0.16 -23.30
N THR A 43 -4.45 -0.25 -24.56
CA THR A 43 -4.94 -1.54 -25.06
C THR A 43 -4.36 -2.72 -24.29
N ASN A 44 -3.07 -2.67 -23.95
CA ASN A 44 -2.42 -3.70 -23.13
C ASN A 44 -2.95 -3.69 -21.70
N TYR A 45 -3.24 -2.51 -21.14
CA TYR A 45 -3.89 -2.39 -19.84
C TYR A 45 -5.27 -3.07 -19.84
N LEU A 46 -6.10 -2.81 -20.83
CA LEU A 46 -7.42 -3.44 -20.97
C LEU A 46 -7.34 -4.94 -21.25
N ALA A 47 -6.25 -5.42 -21.88
CA ALA A 47 -6.06 -6.85 -22.11
C ALA A 47 -5.95 -7.64 -20.79
N LEU A 48 -5.49 -7.02 -19.70
CA LEU A 48 -5.48 -7.64 -18.36
C LEU A 48 -6.88 -8.08 -17.90
N ALA A 49 -7.92 -7.39 -18.34
CA ALA A 49 -9.31 -7.76 -18.04
C ALA A 49 -9.68 -9.17 -18.52
N LYS A 50 -8.98 -9.67 -19.54
CA LYS A 50 -9.25 -10.97 -20.19
C LYS A 50 -8.45 -12.12 -19.61
N GLU A 51 -7.51 -11.82 -18.70
CA GLU A 51 -6.69 -12.85 -18.04
C GLU A 51 -7.56 -13.67 -17.09
N GLU A 52 -7.69 -14.97 -17.37
CA GLU A 52 -8.51 -15.87 -16.55
C GLU A 52 -8.00 -15.97 -15.11
N GLU A 53 -6.68 -15.96 -14.94
CA GLU A 53 -6.00 -16.11 -13.66
C GLU A 53 -5.90 -14.80 -12.86
N LEU A 54 -6.42 -13.68 -13.37
CA LEU A 54 -6.47 -12.43 -12.61
C LEU A 54 -7.46 -12.56 -11.45
N GLN A 55 -6.94 -12.72 -10.25
CA GLN A 55 -7.70 -12.91 -9.02
C GLN A 55 -7.64 -11.70 -8.09
N PHE A 56 -6.54 -10.95 -8.12
CA PHE A 56 -6.29 -9.84 -7.19
C PHE A 56 -5.94 -8.56 -7.93
N ILE A 57 -6.46 -7.45 -7.43
CA ILE A 57 -6.06 -6.10 -7.84
C ILE A 57 -5.64 -5.36 -6.57
N VAL A 58 -4.35 -5.04 -6.47
CA VAL A 58 -3.80 -4.25 -5.38
C VAL A 58 -3.48 -2.86 -5.89
N SER A 59 -3.86 -1.82 -5.18
CA SER A 59 -3.54 -0.44 -5.54
C SER A 59 -2.77 0.28 -4.43
N ASN A 60 -1.89 1.19 -4.85
CA ASN A 60 -1.16 2.09 -3.98
C ASN A 60 -0.81 3.36 -4.76
N THR A 61 -1.83 4.16 -5.09
CA THR A 61 -1.78 5.28 -6.02
C THR A 61 -1.54 6.64 -5.36
N THR A 62 -1.20 6.68 -4.09
CA THR A 62 -1.14 7.84 -3.20
C THR A 62 -2.49 8.19 -2.55
N GLU A 63 -2.45 9.05 -1.51
CA GLU A 63 -3.66 9.49 -0.79
C GLU A 63 -4.67 10.19 -1.71
N ALA A 64 -4.17 10.94 -2.71
CA ALA A 64 -4.99 11.63 -3.71
C ALA A 64 -5.42 10.73 -4.90
N GLY A 65 -4.96 9.49 -4.95
CA GLY A 65 -5.22 8.61 -6.09
C GLY A 65 -6.66 8.06 -6.13
N ILE A 66 -7.29 7.88 -4.97
CA ILE A 66 -8.69 7.48 -4.88
C ILE A 66 -9.57 8.73 -4.79
N GLU A 67 -9.90 9.27 -5.96
CA GLU A 67 -10.79 10.42 -6.10
C GLU A 67 -11.82 10.19 -7.19
N PHE A 68 -12.95 10.93 -7.12
CA PHE A 68 -13.97 10.92 -8.15
C PHE A 68 -13.85 12.21 -9.00
N ILE A 69 -13.61 12.03 -10.31
CA ILE A 69 -13.51 13.11 -11.29
C ILE A 69 -14.70 13.02 -12.23
N GLU A 70 -15.65 13.94 -12.11
CA GLU A 70 -16.90 13.93 -12.87
C GLU A 70 -16.68 14.03 -14.39
N SER A 71 -15.58 14.66 -14.83
CA SER A 71 -15.23 14.78 -16.23
C SER A 71 -14.61 13.50 -16.85
N ASP A 72 -14.34 12.48 -16.07
CA ASP A 72 -13.87 11.21 -16.60
C ASP A 72 -14.98 10.52 -17.42
N THR A 73 -14.64 10.05 -18.61
CA THR A 73 -15.55 9.30 -19.46
C THR A 73 -15.00 7.92 -19.81
N PRO A 74 -15.85 6.93 -20.12
CA PRO A 74 -15.40 5.57 -20.44
C PRO A 74 -14.59 5.48 -21.73
N ASP A 75 -14.68 6.48 -22.62
CA ASP A 75 -13.97 6.51 -23.90
C ASP A 75 -12.56 7.09 -23.80
N MET A 76 -12.18 7.67 -22.67
CA MET A 76 -10.83 8.16 -22.43
C MET A 76 -9.81 7.01 -22.39
N GLN A 77 -8.61 7.24 -22.91
CA GLN A 77 -7.54 6.22 -23.04
C GLN A 77 -6.20 6.69 -22.44
N PRO A 78 -6.04 6.63 -21.11
CA PRO A 78 -6.99 6.23 -20.06
C PRO A 78 -7.84 7.40 -19.53
N PRO A 79 -8.90 7.12 -18.74
CA PRO A 79 -9.48 8.09 -17.81
C PRO A 79 -8.43 8.67 -16.84
N VAL A 80 -8.71 9.82 -16.23
CA VAL A 80 -7.73 10.52 -15.39
C VAL A 80 -7.58 9.86 -14.02
N SER A 81 -8.69 9.61 -13.32
CA SER A 81 -8.66 9.04 -11.97
C SER A 81 -8.40 7.53 -11.98
N PHE A 82 -7.82 7.03 -10.89
CA PHE A 82 -7.62 5.57 -10.73
C PHE A 82 -8.95 4.82 -10.62
N PRO A 83 -9.95 5.26 -9.83
CA PRO A 83 -11.24 4.57 -9.80
C PRO A 83 -11.93 4.48 -11.17
N ALA A 84 -11.81 5.50 -12.02
CA ALA A 84 -12.33 5.46 -13.39
C ALA A 84 -11.58 4.43 -14.27
N LYS A 85 -10.23 4.42 -14.21
CA LYS A 85 -9.41 3.39 -14.90
C LYS A 85 -9.82 1.98 -14.50
N LEU A 86 -9.99 1.78 -13.18
CA LEU A 86 -10.40 0.48 -12.63
C LEU A 86 -11.82 0.11 -13.08
N THR A 87 -12.74 1.07 -13.10
CA THR A 87 -14.12 0.83 -13.59
C THR A 87 -14.13 0.36 -15.05
N VAL A 88 -13.33 0.99 -15.92
CA VAL A 88 -13.21 0.55 -17.32
C VAL A 88 -12.64 -0.86 -17.42
N LEU A 89 -11.60 -1.18 -16.63
CA LEU A 89 -11.00 -2.52 -16.60
C LEU A 89 -12.02 -3.59 -16.15
N LEU A 90 -12.74 -3.32 -15.06
CA LEU A 90 -13.76 -4.23 -14.52
C LEU A 90 -14.94 -4.41 -15.51
N TYR A 91 -15.31 -3.35 -16.21
CA TYR A 91 -16.37 -3.41 -17.21
C TYR A 91 -15.95 -4.24 -18.43
N GLU A 92 -14.70 -4.11 -18.91
CA GLU A 92 -14.16 -4.98 -19.96
C GLU A 92 -14.12 -6.45 -19.51
N ARG A 93 -13.77 -6.71 -18.24
CA ARG A 93 -13.77 -8.07 -17.68
C ARG A 93 -15.17 -8.65 -17.63
N PHE A 94 -16.13 -7.88 -17.11
CA PHE A 94 -17.55 -8.27 -17.08
C PHE A 94 -18.06 -8.65 -18.47
N LYS A 95 -17.80 -7.82 -19.48
CA LYS A 95 -18.20 -8.09 -20.87
C LYS A 95 -17.53 -9.35 -21.44
N HIS A 96 -16.21 -9.47 -21.22
CA HIS A 96 -15.44 -10.60 -21.76
C HIS A 96 -15.92 -11.94 -21.22
N PHE A 97 -16.24 -12.03 -19.95
CA PHE A 97 -16.72 -13.25 -19.28
C PHE A 97 -18.24 -13.33 -19.17
N ASN A 98 -18.99 -12.49 -19.90
CA ASN A 98 -20.46 -12.47 -19.94
C ASN A 98 -21.11 -12.40 -18.56
N GLY A 99 -20.52 -11.66 -17.63
CA GLY A 99 -21.03 -11.49 -16.28
C GLY A 99 -20.87 -12.69 -15.36
N ASP A 100 -19.99 -13.64 -15.70
CA ASP A 100 -19.71 -14.80 -14.84
C ASP A 100 -19.19 -14.33 -13.48
N ALA A 101 -19.95 -14.65 -12.42
CA ALA A 101 -19.62 -14.27 -11.05
C ALA A 101 -18.29 -14.91 -10.55
N SER A 102 -17.91 -16.07 -11.09
CA SER A 102 -16.65 -16.74 -10.73
C SER A 102 -15.41 -15.97 -11.20
N LYS A 103 -15.58 -15.01 -12.11
CA LYS A 103 -14.52 -14.15 -12.66
C LYS A 103 -14.44 -12.79 -11.95
N GLY A 104 -15.18 -12.60 -10.86
CA GLY A 104 -14.97 -11.49 -9.92
C GLY A 104 -13.56 -11.47 -9.35
N VAL A 105 -13.08 -10.32 -8.94
CA VAL A 105 -11.72 -10.12 -8.41
C VAL A 105 -11.74 -9.62 -6.97
N THR A 106 -10.68 -9.90 -6.25
CA THR A 106 -10.44 -9.39 -4.91
C THR A 106 -9.64 -8.08 -5.01
N ILE A 107 -10.20 -6.97 -4.56
CA ILE A 107 -9.64 -5.62 -4.65
C ILE A 107 -9.12 -5.20 -3.29
N ILE A 108 -7.84 -4.85 -3.22
CA ILE A 108 -7.10 -4.57 -1.99
C ILE A 108 -6.36 -3.23 -2.14
N PRO A 109 -7.03 -2.09 -1.88
CA PRO A 109 -6.39 -0.77 -1.91
C PRO A 109 -5.45 -0.60 -0.70
N CYS A 110 -4.27 -0.02 -0.94
CA CYS A 110 -3.26 0.29 0.08
C CYS A 110 -3.05 1.80 0.27
N GLU A 111 -3.91 2.63 -0.28
CA GLU A 111 -3.87 4.07 -0.11
C GLU A 111 -4.17 4.46 1.35
N LEU A 112 -3.42 5.43 1.89
CA LEU A 112 -3.52 5.86 3.29
C LEU A 112 -4.70 6.82 3.51
N ILE A 113 -5.90 6.36 3.19
CA ILE A 113 -7.17 7.05 3.44
C ILE A 113 -8.09 6.19 4.31
N ASP A 114 -9.02 6.85 4.99
CA ASP A 114 -10.03 6.17 5.78
C ASP A 114 -10.98 5.38 4.89
N TYR A 115 -11.24 4.11 5.26
CA TYR A 115 -12.16 3.26 4.52
C TYR A 115 -11.82 3.20 3.03
N ASN A 116 -10.54 2.91 2.73
CA ASN A 116 -10.01 2.94 1.36
C ASN A 116 -10.78 2.01 0.41
N SER A 117 -11.16 0.82 0.84
CA SER A 117 -11.92 -0.12 0.00
C SER A 117 -13.36 0.33 -0.25
N GLU A 118 -14.04 0.81 0.79
CA GLU A 118 -15.40 1.34 0.69
C GLU A 118 -15.44 2.59 -0.17
N THR A 119 -14.45 3.47 -0.02
CA THR A 119 -14.33 4.69 -0.82
C THR A 119 -14.07 4.36 -2.29
N LEU A 120 -13.18 3.40 -2.57
CA LEU A 120 -12.92 2.94 -3.93
C LEU A 120 -14.17 2.30 -4.55
N LYS A 121 -14.84 1.38 -3.83
CA LYS A 121 -16.10 0.76 -4.27
C LYS A 121 -17.17 1.81 -4.57
N LYS A 122 -17.32 2.80 -3.68
CA LYS A 122 -18.27 3.90 -3.86
C LYS A 122 -18.00 4.64 -5.17
N TYR A 123 -16.76 5.00 -5.47
CA TYR A 123 -16.43 5.74 -6.69
C TYR A 123 -16.60 4.91 -7.96
N ILE A 124 -16.27 3.62 -7.92
CA ILE A 124 -16.57 2.68 -9.01
C ILE A 124 -18.09 2.69 -9.32
N LEU A 125 -18.94 2.54 -8.30
CA LEU A 125 -20.38 2.54 -8.45
C LEU A 125 -20.91 3.91 -8.92
N GLN A 126 -20.30 5.02 -8.51
CA GLN A 126 -20.63 6.35 -9.04
C GLN A 126 -20.31 6.47 -10.54
N TYR A 127 -19.19 5.89 -11.00
CA TYR A 127 -18.89 5.84 -12.45
C TYR A 127 -19.86 4.94 -13.20
N VAL A 128 -20.27 3.80 -12.63
CA VAL A 128 -21.31 2.96 -13.23
C VAL A 128 -22.60 3.77 -13.48
N ASP A 129 -23.03 4.55 -12.50
CA ASP A 129 -24.22 5.38 -12.59
C ASP A 129 -24.02 6.59 -13.54
N LEU A 130 -22.88 7.28 -13.44
CA LEU A 130 -22.54 8.42 -14.29
C LEU A 130 -22.48 8.04 -15.78
N TRP A 131 -21.86 6.90 -16.08
CA TRP A 131 -21.69 6.40 -17.44
C TRP A 131 -22.89 5.60 -17.94
N LYS A 132 -23.92 5.41 -17.09
CA LYS A 132 -25.15 4.67 -17.41
C LYS A 132 -24.87 3.26 -17.92
N LEU A 133 -23.93 2.59 -17.25
CA LEU A 133 -23.62 1.19 -17.52
C LEU A 133 -24.78 0.30 -17.03
N GLU A 134 -24.87 -0.90 -17.57
CA GLU A 134 -25.99 -1.82 -17.28
C GLU A 134 -26.06 -2.25 -15.79
N ASP A 135 -27.28 -2.43 -15.28
CA ASP A 135 -27.55 -2.88 -13.90
C ASP A 135 -26.91 -4.24 -13.60
N ALA A 136 -26.77 -5.10 -14.60
CA ALA A 136 -26.07 -6.37 -14.48
C ALA A 136 -24.60 -6.20 -14.10
N PHE A 137 -23.91 -5.21 -14.67
CA PHE A 137 -22.54 -4.87 -14.29
C PHE A 137 -22.49 -4.28 -12.88
N LYS A 138 -23.43 -3.40 -12.53
CA LYS A 138 -23.52 -2.85 -11.17
C LYS A 138 -23.63 -3.95 -10.12
N THR A 139 -24.49 -4.94 -10.37
CA THR A 139 -24.65 -6.11 -9.51
C THR A 139 -23.36 -6.94 -9.47
N TRP A 140 -22.76 -7.22 -10.62
CA TRP A 140 -21.52 -8.00 -10.70
C TRP A 140 -20.36 -7.35 -9.93
N VAL A 141 -20.15 -6.04 -10.07
CA VAL A 141 -19.14 -5.28 -9.32
C VAL A 141 -19.42 -5.31 -7.81
N SER A 142 -20.69 -5.27 -7.42
CA SER A 142 -21.08 -5.25 -6.01
C SER A 142 -20.94 -6.60 -5.31
N ASP A 143 -21.27 -7.70 -6.01
CA ASP A 143 -21.50 -9.01 -5.41
C ASP A 143 -20.45 -10.06 -5.80
N ALA A 144 -19.91 -9.99 -7.02
CA ALA A 144 -18.88 -10.91 -7.48
C ALA A 144 -17.46 -10.43 -7.13
N CYS A 145 -17.23 -9.10 -7.09
CA CYS A 145 -15.96 -8.54 -6.62
C CYS A 145 -15.99 -8.34 -5.11
N THR A 146 -14.86 -8.63 -4.45
CA THR A 146 -14.69 -8.38 -3.02
C THR A 146 -13.73 -7.21 -2.79
N TYR A 147 -13.95 -6.45 -1.73
CA TYR A 147 -13.20 -5.26 -1.39
C TYR A 147 -12.70 -5.36 0.05
N HIS A 148 -11.41 -5.18 0.26
CA HIS A 148 -10.78 -5.36 1.56
C HIS A 148 -9.99 -4.12 1.94
N SER A 149 -10.42 -3.44 3.00
CA SER A 149 -9.71 -2.29 3.55
C SER A 149 -8.36 -2.70 4.12
N THR A 150 -7.37 -1.85 3.95
CA THR A 150 -6.03 -2.14 4.43
C THR A 150 -5.38 -0.98 5.16
N LEU A 151 -4.37 -1.33 5.94
CA LEU A 151 -3.39 -0.41 6.48
C LEU A 151 -2.00 -0.93 6.11
N VAL A 152 -1.20 -0.08 5.47
CA VAL A 152 0.22 -0.35 5.19
C VAL A 152 1.10 0.58 5.99
N ASP A 153 2.23 0.06 6.44
CA ASP A 153 3.25 0.85 7.13
C ASP A 153 4.64 0.32 6.83
N ARG A 154 5.43 1.13 6.13
CA ARG A 154 6.85 0.91 5.84
C ARG A 154 7.45 2.21 5.32
N ILE A 155 8.61 2.60 5.82
CA ILE A 155 9.37 3.70 5.24
C ILE A 155 10.17 3.17 4.04
N VAL A 156 9.87 3.72 2.86
CA VAL A 156 10.55 3.42 1.60
C VAL A 156 11.01 4.73 0.97
N PRO A 157 12.24 5.20 1.29
CA PRO A 157 12.80 6.41 0.68
C PRO A 157 12.93 6.32 -0.85
N GLY A 158 12.91 5.11 -1.38
CA GLY A 158 12.99 4.83 -2.81
C GLY A 158 14.43 4.77 -3.31
N TYR A 159 14.66 5.31 -4.51
CA TYR A 159 15.97 5.26 -5.18
C TYR A 159 17.00 6.11 -4.43
N PRO A 160 18.12 5.54 -3.95
CA PRO A 160 19.11 6.22 -3.09
C PRO A 160 20.10 7.07 -3.92
N ARG A 161 19.63 8.17 -4.50
CA ARG A 161 20.39 9.00 -5.46
C ARG A 161 21.75 9.43 -4.98
N ALA A 162 21.87 9.81 -3.71
CA ALA A 162 23.12 10.32 -3.13
C ALA A 162 24.15 9.22 -2.84
N GLU A 163 23.69 7.98 -2.72
CA GLU A 163 24.48 6.83 -2.27
C GLU A 163 24.51 5.69 -3.30
N ILE A 164 24.05 5.97 -4.53
CA ILE A 164 23.83 4.92 -5.54
C ILE A 164 25.12 4.16 -5.91
N GLU A 165 26.26 4.85 -5.94
CA GLU A 165 27.55 4.20 -6.22
C GLU A 165 27.94 3.23 -5.10
N GLU A 166 27.68 3.59 -3.83
CA GLU A 166 27.92 2.70 -2.69
C GLU A 166 27.06 1.45 -2.75
N TYR A 167 25.79 1.59 -3.15
CA TYR A 167 24.86 0.46 -3.28
C TYR A 167 25.26 -0.44 -4.45
N ASN A 168 25.54 0.11 -5.62
CA ASN A 168 25.98 -0.67 -6.78
C ASN A 168 27.30 -1.40 -6.53
N ASN A 169 28.24 -0.81 -5.77
CA ASN A 169 29.49 -1.47 -5.41
C ASN A 169 29.34 -2.72 -4.51
N LYS A 170 28.15 -2.94 -3.96
CA LYS A 170 27.80 -4.14 -3.16
C LYS A 170 27.19 -5.24 -4.01
N LEU A 171 26.93 -4.99 -5.29
CA LEU A 171 26.32 -5.92 -6.23
C LEU A 171 27.33 -6.39 -7.26
N ASP A 172 27.19 -7.60 -7.76
CA ASP A 172 27.97 -8.15 -8.88
C ASP A 172 27.36 -7.78 -10.25
N TYR A 173 26.34 -6.89 -10.25
CA TYR A 173 25.62 -6.41 -11.43
C TYR A 173 25.25 -4.94 -11.25
N GLU A 174 24.91 -4.27 -12.34
CA GLU A 174 24.38 -2.90 -12.31
C GLU A 174 22.87 -2.92 -12.21
N ASP A 175 22.32 -2.16 -11.25
CA ASP A 175 20.89 -1.99 -11.06
C ASP A 175 20.53 -0.50 -11.02
N ASN A 176 19.73 -0.08 -12.00
CA ASN A 176 19.26 1.31 -12.14
C ASN A 176 17.92 1.57 -11.40
N LEU A 177 17.39 0.56 -10.69
CA LEU A 177 16.10 0.58 -10.00
C LEU A 177 16.20 0.23 -8.52
N ILE A 178 17.40 0.29 -7.94
CA ILE A 178 17.62 0.01 -6.52
C ILE A 178 16.59 0.76 -5.66
N VAL A 179 15.97 0.04 -4.74
CA VAL A 179 15.05 0.59 -3.74
C VAL A 179 15.66 0.43 -2.35
N ALA A 180 15.74 1.53 -1.61
CA ALA A 180 16.06 1.48 -0.19
C ALA A 180 14.76 1.44 0.64
N ALA A 181 14.74 0.61 1.67
CA ALA A 181 13.62 0.49 2.59
C ALA A 181 14.10 0.18 4.02
N GLU A 182 13.24 0.42 5.01
CA GLU A 182 13.46 -0.09 6.35
C GLU A 182 13.11 -1.59 6.44
N PRO A 183 13.67 -2.33 7.42
CA PRO A 183 13.34 -3.73 7.65
C PRO A 183 11.92 -3.95 8.15
N PHE A 184 11.39 -3.00 8.89
CA PHE A 184 10.01 -3.05 9.38
C PHE A 184 9.03 -2.88 8.23
N PHE A 185 7.97 -3.66 8.26
CA PHE A 185 6.77 -3.43 7.48
C PHE A 185 5.56 -4.03 8.18
N LEU A 186 4.41 -3.46 7.91
CA LEU A 186 3.12 -3.99 8.30
C LEU A 186 2.15 -3.87 7.13
N TRP A 187 1.45 -4.96 6.85
CA TRP A 187 0.28 -4.94 5.99
C TRP A 187 -0.88 -5.60 6.71
N ALA A 188 -1.79 -4.80 7.24
CA ALA A 188 -3.03 -5.28 7.83
C ALA A 188 -4.15 -5.21 6.77
N ILE A 189 -4.85 -6.31 6.56
CA ILE A 189 -5.93 -6.47 5.57
C ILE A 189 -7.18 -6.90 6.32
N GLU A 190 -8.28 -6.17 6.15
CA GLU A 190 -9.56 -6.55 6.72
C GLU A 190 -10.19 -7.68 5.92
N GLY A 191 -10.42 -8.82 6.56
CA GLY A 191 -11.01 -10.00 5.90
C GLY A 191 -11.04 -11.22 6.79
N GLY A 192 -11.90 -12.15 6.44
CA GLY A 192 -12.10 -13.41 7.16
C GLY A 192 -11.29 -14.58 6.62
N ASP A 193 -11.73 -15.79 6.99
CA ASP A 193 -11.04 -17.04 6.64
C ASP A 193 -11.00 -17.33 5.13
N ASP A 194 -11.98 -16.85 4.38
CA ASP A 194 -11.99 -16.98 2.91
C ASP A 194 -10.82 -16.23 2.28
N LEU A 195 -10.50 -15.04 2.78
CA LEU A 195 -9.34 -14.28 2.32
C LEU A 195 -8.03 -14.94 2.78
N LYS A 196 -7.97 -15.46 4.01
CA LYS A 196 -6.80 -16.21 4.53
C LYS A 196 -6.51 -17.46 3.71
N ALA A 197 -7.56 -18.12 3.19
CA ALA A 197 -7.40 -19.28 2.31
C ALA A 197 -6.81 -18.89 0.95
N LYS A 198 -7.24 -17.75 0.39
CA LYS A 198 -6.73 -17.21 -0.89
C LYS A 198 -5.32 -16.61 -0.75
N LEU A 199 -5.04 -15.95 0.36
CA LEU A 199 -3.77 -15.28 0.68
C LEU A 199 -3.17 -15.87 1.96
N PRO A 200 -2.45 -17.01 1.88
CA PRO A 200 -1.99 -17.75 3.06
C PRO A 200 -0.75 -17.13 3.72
N PHE A 201 -0.71 -15.80 3.90
CA PHE A 201 0.40 -15.07 4.53
C PHE A 201 0.69 -15.53 5.96
N HIS A 202 -0.31 -16.06 6.67
CA HIS A 202 -0.14 -16.67 8.00
C HIS A 202 0.81 -17.88 8.03
N LYS A 203 1.17 -18.43 6.85
CA LYS A 203 2.15 -19.52 6.70
C LYS A 203 3.56 -19.02 6.41
N THR A 204 3.77 -17.71 6.41
CA THR A 204 5.06 -17.05 6.14
C THR A 204 5.50 -16.26 7.36
N ASP A 205 6.78 -15.85 7.38
CA ASP A 205 7.32 -14.95 8.40
C ASP A 205 7.07 -13.46 8.10
N LEU A 206 6.26 -13.17 7.06
CA LEU A 206 5.92 -11.80 6.68
C LEU A 206 4.97 -11.17 7.71
N ASN A 207 5.19 -9.91 8.04
CA ASN A 207 4.31 -9.16 8.93
C ASN A 207 3.04 -8.68 8.19
N VAL A 208 2.32 -9.65 7.62
CA VAL A 208 1.02 -9.45 6.97
C VAL A 208 -0.06 -10.05 7.87
N LYS A 209 -1.05 -9.22 8.23
CA LYS A 209 -2.14 -9.59 9.14
C LYS A 209 -3.46 -9.55 8.37
N ILE A 210 -4.17 -10.68 8.30
CA ILE A 210 -5.57 -10.70 7.85
C ILE A 210 -6.43 -10.78 9.10
N VAL A 211 -7.20 -9.72 9.36
CA VAL A 211 -7.95 -9.49 10.60
C VAL A 211 -9.39 -9.09 10.29
N ASP A 212 -10.29 -9.34 11.24
CA ASP A 212 -11.71 -8.98 11.08
C ASP A 212 -11.92 -7.44 11.13
N ASP A 213 -10.99 -6.70 11.73
CA ASP A 213 -11.09 -5.26 11.90
C ASP A 213 -9.67 -4.64 11.90
N ILE A 214 -9.40 -3.71 10.99
CA ILE A 214 -8.11 -2.99 10.92
C ILE A 214 -8.05 -1.75 11.82
N ARG A 215 -9.18 -1.31 12.39
CA ARG A 215 -9.22 -0.07 13.20
C ARG A 215 -8.24 -0.07 14.37
N PRO A 216 -8.01 -1.16 15.10
CA PRO A 216 -7.00 -1.20 16.16
C PRO A 216 -5.60 -0.84 15.64
N PHE A 217 -5.17 -1.46 14.54
CA PHE A 217 -3.86 -1.19 13.91
C PHE A 217 -3.74 0.27 13.47
N LYS A 218 -4.81 0.81 12.90
CA LYS A 218 -4.88 2.21 12.49
C LYS A 218 -4.78 3.15 13.68
N MET A 219 -5.48 2.87 14.77
CA MET A 219 -5.43 3.68 15.98
C MET A 219 -4.01 3.72 16.57
N ILE A 220 -3.34 2.59 16.64
CA ILE A 220 -1.94 2.52 17.10
C ILE A 220 -1.05 3.38 16.18
N LYS A 221 -1.08 3.12 14.88
CA LYS A 221 -0.24 3.87 13.93
C LYS A 221 -0.47 5.37 14.00
N VAL A 222 -1.73 5.81 13.89
CA VAL A 222 -2.06 7.24 13.83
C VAL A 222 -1.77 7.93 15.16
N ARG A 223 -2.15 7.34 16.27
CA ARG A 223 -2.00 7.99 17.57
C ARG A 223 -0.58 7.87 18.12
N ILE A 224 0.03 6.70 18.10
CA ILE A 224 1.38 6.51 18.66
C ILE A 224 2.41 7.00 17.65
N LEU A 225 2.55 6.35 16.49
CA LEU A 225 3.64 6.65 15.55
C LEU A 225 3.51 8.07 14.98
N ASN A 226 2.41 8.38 14.32
CA ASN A 226 2.21 9.70 13.70
C ASN A 226 2.05 10.78 14.77
N GLY A 227 1.35 10.52 15.88
CA GLY A 227 1.18 11.44 17.00
C GLY A 227 2.51 11.81 17.65
N ALA A 228 3.37 10.84 17.95
CA ALA A 228 4.71 11.08 18.48
C ALA A 228 5.55 11.92 17.49
N HIS A 229 5.55 11.58 16.19
CA HIS A 229 6.24 12.37 15.16
C HIS A 229 5.73 13.81 15.10
N THR A 230 4.42 14.01 15.09
CA THR A 230 3.81 15.35 15.05
C THR A 230 4.20 16.18 16.28
N ALA A 231 4.21 15.57 17.46
CA ALA A 231 4.59 16.26 18.70
C ALA A 231 6.09 16.57 18.77
N MET A 232 6.96 15.62 18.36
CA MET A 232 8.40 15.78 18.51
C MET A 232 9.03 16.73 17.48
N VAL A 233 8.51 16.84 16.24
CA VAL A 233 9.17 17.63 15.18
C VAL A 233 9.39 19.09 15.56
N PRO A 234 8.38 19.88 15.95
CA PRO A 234 8.60 21.26 16.33
C PRO A 234 9.51 21.41 17.54
N PHE A 235 9.35 20.54 18.53
CA PHE A 235 10.17 20.52 19.75
C PHE A 235 11.63 20.21 19.44
N SER A 236 11.89 19.21 18.60
CA SER A 236 13.22 18.78 18.19
C SER A 236 13.96 19.84 17.39
N LEU A 237 13.27 20.48 16.47
CA LEU A 237 13.85 21.56 15.67
C LEU A 237 14.25 22.77 16.53
N LEU A 238 13.44 23.15 17.53
CA LEU A 238 13.75 24.19 18.47
C LEU A 238 14.94 23.84 19.38
N HIS A 239 15.13 22.55 19.64
CA HIS A 239 16.27 22.05 20.42
C HIS A 239 17.57 21.93 19.58
N GLY A 240 17.47 22.01 18.26
CA GLY A 240 18.58 21.92 17.32
C GLY A 240 18.82 20.53 16.71
N ASN A 241 17.97 19.55 17.01
CA ASN A 241 18.03 18.21 16.41
C ASN A 241 17.54 18.25 14.96
N LYS A 242 18.17 17.46 14.11
CA LYS A 242 17.82 17.33 12.67
C LYS A 242 17.25 15.97 12.33
N LEU A 243 17.56 14.96 13.12
CA LEU A 243 17.15 13.57 12.87
C LEU A 243 16.28 13.07 14.04
N VAL A 244 15.35 12.18 13.72
CA VAL A 244 14.50 11.49 14.71
C VAL A 244 15.36 10.76 15.73
N MET A 245 16.43 10.10 15.29
CA MET A 245 17.35 9.35 16.16
C MET A 245 18.06 10.26 17.19
N GLU A 246 18.44 11.48 16.82
CA GLU A 246 19.00 12.46 17.74
C GLU A 246 18.00 12.86 18.83
N THR A 247 16.74 13.01 18.43
CA THR A 247 15.65 13.36 19.33
C THR A 247 15.34 12.24 20.33
N VAL A 248 15.17 11.03 19.83
CA VAL A 248 14.81 9.86 20.67
C VAL A 248 15.94 9.49 21.63
N ASN A 249 17.19 9.59 21.20
CA ASN A 249 18.36 9.26 22.02
C ASN A 249 18.85 10.43 22.91
N GLY A 250 18.30 11.62 22.74
CA GLY A 250 18.68 12.77 23.56
C GLY A 250 18.13 12.69 24.99
N ASP A 251 18.96 13.00 26.00
CA ASP A 251 18.57 12.92 27.43
C ASP A 251 17.30 13.73 27.75
N PHE A 252 17.13 14.88 27.14
CA PHE A 252 15.99 15.75 27.38
C PHE A 252 14.87 15.50 26.36
N THR A 253 15.22 15.46 25.08
CA THR A 253 14.25 15.28 24.00
C THR A 253 13.63 13.89 24.00
N GLY A 254 14.40 12.84 24.32
CA GLY A 254 13.89 11.48 24.46
C GLY A 254 12.90 11.33 25.61
N LYS A 255 13.13 12.03 26.75
CA LYS A 255 12.16 12.05 27.85
C LYS A 255 10.83 12.68 27.43
N PHE A 256 10.87 13.76 26.64
CA PHE A 256 9.67 14.37 26.10
C PHE A 256 8.90 13.40 25.21
N VAL A 257 9.56 12.74 24.25
CA VAL A 257 8.93 11.77 23.36
C VAL A 257 8.31 10.61 24.14
N ASN A 258 9.02 10.05 25.10
CA ASN A 258 8.53 8.97 25.95
C ASN A 258 7.30 9.39 26.79
N SER A 259 7.29 10.63 27.30
CA SER A 259 6.12 11.16 28.02
C SER A 259 4.91 11.29 27.09
N VAL A 260 5.10 11.82 25.88
CA VAL A 260 4.03 11.93 24.88
C VAL A 260 3.47 10.56 24.53
N ILE A 261 4.33 9.57 24.25
CA ILE A 261 3.91 8.20 23.95
C ILE A 261 3.14 7.60 25.13
N SER A 262 3.61 7.79 26.36
CA SER A 262 2.94 7.29 27.56
C SER A 262 1.53 7.89 27.72
N GLU A 263 1.40 9.21 27.58
CA GLU A 263 0.11 9.90 27.67
C GLU A 263 -0.86 9.45 26.57
N ILE A 264 -0.38 9.31 25.33
CA ILE A 264 -1.18 8.78 24.22
C ILE A 264 -1.65 7.35 24.52
N SER A 265 -0.74 6.51 25.01
CA SER A 265 -1.02 5.09 25.29
C SER A 265 -2.14 4.89 26.32
N GLU A 266 -2.25 5.79 27.31
CA GLU A 266 -3.33 5.79 28.30
C GLU A 266 -4.72 6.11 27.69
N THR A 267 -4.75 6.74 26.53
CA THR A 267 -6.01 7.08 25.82
C THR A 267 -6.50 5.99 24.88
N LEU A 268 -5.73 4.91 24.71
CA LEU A 268 -6.07 3.80 23.83
C LEU A 268 -6.80 2.70 24.60
N ASP A 269 -8.00 2.35 24.14
CA ASP A 269 -8.76 1.21 24.69
C ASP A 269 -8.30 -0.09 23.99
N MET A 270 -7.07 -0.52 24.32
CA MET A 270 -6.40 -1.65 23.69
C MET A 270 -5.53 -2.40 24.68
N ASP A 271 -5.11 -3.64 24.35
CA ASP A 271 -4.18 -4.41 25.16
C ASP A 271 -2.83 -3.68 25.26
N LYS A 272 -2.34 -3.50 26.51
CA LYS A 272 -1.10 -2.78 26.78
C LYS A 272 0.14 -3.44 26.17
N ASN A 273 0.11 -4.77 25.98
CA ASN A 273 1.23 -5.48 25.35
C ASN A 273 1.30 -5.20 23.84
N GLU A 274 0.14 -5.06 23.18
CA GLU A 274 0.09 -4.65 21.77
C GLU A 274 0.59 -3.22 21.61
N ILE A 275 0.19 -2.32 22.48
CA ILE A 275 0.66 -0.93 22.48
C ILE A 275 2.19 -0.88 22.69
N THR A 276 2.71 -1.62 23.68
CA THR A 276 4.15 -1.63 23.99
C THR A 276 5.00 -2.22 22.86
N ALA A 277 4.46 -3.15 22.07
CA ALA A 277 5.18 -3.72 20.93
C ALA A 277 5.38 -2.70 19.79
N TYR A 278 4.60 -1.63 19.78
CA TYR A 278 4.67 -0.54 18.80
C TYR A 278 5.41 0.71 19.31
N SER A 279 5.58 0.84 20.60
CA SER A 279 6.24 1.98 21.29
C SER A 279 7.73 1.75 21.43
#